data_865a971322f13d6146187d330b27bc85
#
_entry.id   865a971322f13d6146187d330b27bc85
#
_cell.length_a   1.000
_cell.length_b   1.000
_cell.length_c   1.000
_cell.angle_alpha   90.00
_cell.angle_beta   90.00
_cell.angle_gamma   90.00
#
_symmetry.space_group_name_H-M   'P 1'
#
loop_
_entity.id
_entity.type
_entity.pdbx_description
1 polymer ?
#
loop_
_entity_poly.entity_id
_entity_poly.type
_entity_poly.pdbx_seq_one_letter_code
_entity_poly.pdbx_strand_id
1 'polypeptide(L)'
;MQKSMFRSRLAGTLLVTMIGLAVVVPSSAADPALPSISYSVDGIAGNNSWYRGSTHGNNIVLHWSVTGATSVPIGECQPAITFPGPNTGFTQTCSATNDVGTVSVTTKVLKIDADPPAGVSANFARGADFNGWYNHPVGVSWQGSDATSGIASCGASTYAGPDAAGNAVGGSCTDKAGNTASSSIAINYDATAPVLKKVRVDSNAGSDLVHWASTSPSDTVVVQRWARGNAKQQPVLFRGSGTTFTDGKVAPGLEYNYAVQTFDQAGNASKRIVVAGLPKVLLLGKTGYVPRAAAKPILRWNRVHGAQYYNVQLYRGTKRVFAAWPAKNQLGLPAGWRWNGKRQRLSPGKYRWYVWAGFGARSFAHYQTVGSAQFIVPR
;
A
#
# COMPACT_ATOMS: atom_id res chain seq x y z
N MET A 1 29.90 -14.65 14.40
CA MET A 1 30.90 -15.72 14.43
C MET A 1 30.56 -16.65 15.56
N GLN A 2 29.94 -17.78 15.28
CA GLN A 2 29.93 -18.91 16.22
C GLN A 2 29.64 -20.18 15.39
N LYS A 3 30.63 -20.98 15.20
CA LYS A 3 30.60 -22.26 14.50
C LYS A 3 30.00 -23.30 15.46
N SER A 4 28.90 -23.96 15.08
CA SER A 4 28.39 -25.16 15.72
C SER A 4 29.00 -26.38 15.03
N MET A 5 29.78 -27.14 15.76
CA MET A 5 30.34 -28.42 15.32
C MET A 5 29.30 -29.54 15.52
N PHE A 6 28.94 -30.19 14.46
CA PHE A 6 28.22 -31.48 14.49
C PHE A 6 29.23 -32.58 14.84
N ARG A 7 29.04 -33.24 15.98
CA ARG A 7 29.76 -34.48 16.33
C ARG A 7 28.91 -35.68 15.88
N SER A 8 29.42 -36.37 14.88
CA SER A 8 29.02 -37.72 14.49
C SER A 8 29.43 -38.71 15.59
N ARG A 9 28.48 -39.47 16.12
CA ARG A 9 28.79 -40.64 16.95
C ARG A 9 28.74 -41.90 16.09
N LEU A 10 29.87 -42.49 15.82
CA LEU A 10 29.97 -43.88 15.37
C LEU A 10 29.53 -44.81 16.49
N ALA A 11 28.55 -45.66 16.22
CA ALA A 11 28.22 -46.82 17.08
C ALA A 11 29.16 -47.97 16.69
N GLY A 12 30.04 -48.30 17.56
CA GLY A 12 30.90 -49.47 17.42
C GLY A 12 30.12 -50.72 17.82
N THR A 13 30.05 -51.67 16.90
CA THR A 13 29.51 -53.01 17.17
C THR A 13 30.55 -53.86 17.88
N LEU A 14 30.27 -54.22 19.14
CA LEU A 14 31.09 -55.09 19.92
C LEU A 14 30.64 -56.53 19.62
N LEU A 15 31.45 -57.30 18.91
CA LEU A 15 31.26 -58.74 18.66
C LEU A 15 31.75 -59.51 19.85
N VAL A 16 30.84 -60.03 20.72
CA VAL A 16 31.17 -60.95 21.81
C VAL A 16 30.95 -62.36 21.31
N THR A 17 32.02 -63.11 21.06
CA THR A 17 31.97 -64.54 20.75
C THR A 17 31.88 -65.31 22.04
N MET A 18 30.71 -65.84 22.38
CA MET A 18 30.53 -66.84 23.47
C MET A 18 30.55 -68.26 22.89
N ILE A 19 31.57 -69.00 23.30
CA ILE A 19 31.59 -70.45 23.10
C ILE A 19 30.71 -71.07 24.17
N GLY A 20 29.47 -71.41 23.81
CA GLY A 20 28.54 -72.10 24.70
C GLY A 20 28.57 -73.62 24.42
N LEU A 21 28.84 -74.38 25.40
CA LEU A 21 28.75 -75.87 25.47
C LEU A 21 27.31 -76.26 25.04
N ALA A 22 27.20 -77.01 23.93
CA ALA A 22 25.90 -77.51 23.44
C ALA A 22 25.38 -78.63 24.42
N VAL A 23 24.52 -78.24 25.26
CA VAL A 23 23.58 -79.25 25.92
C VAL A 23 22.50 -79.46 24.86
N VAL A 24 22.48 -80.65 24.31
CA VAL A 24 21.35 -81.15 23.50
C VAL A 24 20.16 -81.38 24.45
N VAL A 25 19.39 -80.32 24.61
CA VAL A 25 18.04 -80.39 25.15
C VAL A 25 17.17 -80.98 24.06
N PRO A 26 16.39 -82.03 24.23
CA PRO A 26 15.43 -82.49 23.23
C PRO A 26 14.51 -81.28 22.97
N SER A 27 14.45 -80.82 21.72
CA SER A 27 13.50 -79.79 21.31
C SER A 27 12.07 -80.36 21.73
N SER A 28 11.44 -79.79 22.71
CA SER A 28 10.02 -79.90 22.86
C SER A 28 9.45 -79.46 21.51
N ALA A 29 8.78 -80.36 20.77
CA ALA A 29 8.01 -79.92 19.61
C ALA A 29 7.14 -78.76 20.05
N ALA A 30 7.33 -77.62 19.47
CA ALA A 30 6.44 -76.49 19.76
C ALA A 30 5.04 -76.95 19.46
N ASP A 31 4.11 -76.72 20.40
CA ASP A 31 2.68 -77.03 20.18
C ASP A 31 2.28 -76.45 18.80
N PRO A 32 1.58 -77.29 17.99
CA PRO A 32 1.17 -76.83 16.66
C PRO A 32 0.32 -75.59 16.78
N ALA A 33 0.86 -74.49 16.23
CA ALA A 33 0.21 -73.17 16.25
C ALA A 33 -0.64 -72.96 14.99
N LEU A 34 -1.69 -72.19 15.07
CA LEU A 34 -2.51 -71.76 13.99
C LEU A 34 -1.62 -71.02 12.92
N PRO A 35 -2.01 -70.99 11.63
CA PRO A 35 -1.31 -70.18 10.60
C PRO A 35 -1.23 -68.70 11.00
N SER A 36 -0.16 -68.06 10.66
CA SER A 36 -0.03 -66.60 10.84
C SER A 36 -0.16 -65.91 9.47
N ILE A 37 -1.03 -64.90 9.41
CA ILE A 37 -1.29 -64.09 8.22
C ILE A 37 -1.02 -62.64 8.54
N SER A 38 -0.23 -61.98 7.72
CA SER A 38 -0.03 -60.53 7.74
C SER A 38 -0.08 -59.96 6.32
N TYR A 39 -0.25 -58.63 6.25
CA TYR A 39 -0.20 -57.95 4.95
C TYR A 39 0.52 -56.63 5.03
N SER A 40 1.05 -56.16 3.90
CA SER A 40 1.55 -54.84 3.70
C SER A 40 1.00 -54.26 2.39
N VAL A 41 0.96 -52.93 2.28
CA VAL A 41 0.52 -52.22 1.08
C VAL A 41 1.67 -51.40 0.57
N ASP A 42 2.08 -51.67 -0.65
CA ASP A 42 2.98 -50.77 -1.42
C ASP A 42 2.13 -49.71 -2.08
N GLY A 43 2.21 -48.50 -1.54
CA GLY A 43 1.47 -47.33 -1.96
C GLY A 43 1.84 -46.18 -1.03
N ILE A 44 1.78 -44.94 -1.58
CA ILE A 44 2.07 -43.76 -0.76
C ILE A 44 0.83 -43.42 0.05
N ALA A 45 0.89 -43.63 1.36
CA ALA A 45 -0.24 -43.43 2.24
C ALA A 45 -0.63 -41.94 2.40
N GLY A 46 -1.91 -41.68 2.24
CA GLY A 46 -2.58 -40.43 2.59
C GLY A 46 -3.37 -40.55 3.90
N ASN A 47 -4.43 -39.73 4.05
CA ASN A 47 -5.29 -39.76 5.24
C ASN A 47 -6.42 -40.81 5.12
N ASN A 48 -6.87 -41.37 6.21
CA ASN A 48 -8.06 -42.25 6.28
C ASN A 48 -8.04 -43.43 5.29
N SER A 49 -6.92 -44.14 5.23
CA SER A 49 -6.70 -45.30 4.33
C SER A 49 -6.75 -45.01 2.84
N TRP A 50 -6.59 -43.78 2.45
CA TRP A 50 -6.31 -43.39 1.09
C TRP A 50 -4.84 -43.65 0.73
N TYR A 51 -4.62 -44.02 -0.52
CA TYR A 51 -3.30 -44.20 -1.12
C TYR A 51 -3.24 -43.48 -2.46
N ARG A 52 -2.14 -42.82 -2.72
CA ARG A 52 -1.82 -42.26 -4.07
C ARG A 52 -0.76 -43.16 -4.71
N GLY A 53 -1.15 -43.99 -5.62
CA GLY A 53 -0.20 -44.83 -6.36
C GLY A 53 0.95 -45.44 -5.55
N SER A 54 1.77 -46.16 -6.25
CA SER A 54 3.03 -46.71 -5.77
C SER A 54 4.14 -46.41 -6.75
N THR A 55 5.32 -46.99 -6.59
CA THR A 55 6.37 -47.01 -7.59
C THR A 55 5.91 -47.60 -8.93
N HIS A 56 4.76 -48.25 -8.96
CA HIS A 56 4.12 -48.87 -10.13
C HIS A 56 3.01 -47.98 -10.75
N GLY A 57 3.07 -46.68 -10.62
CA GLY A 57 2.10 -45.74 -11.20
C GLY A 57 0.88 -45.52 -10.28
N ASN A 58 -0.34 -45.40 -10.85
CA ASN A 58 -1.59 -45.10 -10.13
C ASN A 58 -2.18 -46.32 -9.40
N ASN A 59 -1.39 -47.37 -9.22
CA ASN A 59 -1.81 -48.64 -8.60
C ASN A 59 -1.23 -48.75 -7.21
N ILE A 60 -1.89 -49.54 -6.34
CA ILE A 60 -1.27 -50.06 -5.11
C ILE A 60 -1.00 -51.57 -5.30
N VAL A 61 -0.02 -52.09 -4.58
CA VAL A 61 0.24 -53.52 -4.51
C VAL A 61 0.04 -54.02 -3.09
N LEU A 62 -0.88 -54.94 -2.90
CA LEU A 62 -1.11 -55.64 -1.64
C LEU A 62 -0.23 -56.87 -1.56
N HIS A 63 0.59 -57.00 -0.54
CA HIS A 63 1.44 -58.15 -0.28
C HIS A 63 0.93 -58.94 0.92
N TRP A 64 0.62 -60.19 0.72
CA TRP A 64 0.29 -61.15 1.78
C TRP A 64 1.52 -61.96 2.19
N SER A 65 1.66 -62.19 3.50
CA SER A 65 2.65 -63.11 4.06
C SER A 65 1.93 -64.12 4.93
N VAL A 66 2.05 -65.42 4.56
CA VAL A 66 1.43 -66.52 5.28
C VAL A 66 2.52 -67.46 5.70
N THR A 67 2.50 -67.86 6.98
CA THR A 67 3.43 -68.84 7.54
C THR A 67 2.66 -69.90 8.33
N GLY A 68 3.18 -71.15 8.37
CA GLY A 68 2.59 -72.25 9.12
C GLY A 68 1.29 -72.81 8.55
N ALA A 69 0.96 -72.50 7.28
CA ALA A 69 -0.21 -73.07 6.57
C ALA A 69 0.17 -74.35 5.83
N THR A 70 -0.77 -75.34 5.78
CA THR A 70 -0.73 -76.51 4.92
C THR A 70 -1.59 -76.34 3.65
N SER A 71 -2.55 -75.39 3.73
CA SER A 71 -3.44 -75.07 2.60
C SER A 71 -3.83 -73.61 2.61
N VAL A 72 -3.89 -72.99 1.39
CA VAL A 72 -4.43 -71.66 1.10
C VAL A 72 -5.40 -71.79 -0.05
N PRO A 73 -6.65 -71.27 0.03
CA PRO A 73 -7.57 -71.30 -1.11
C PRO A 73 -6.99 -70.67 -2.38
N ILE A 74 -7.27 -71.30 -3.51
CA ILE A 74 -6.79 -70.78 -4.81
C ILE A 74 -7.34 -69.37 -5.05
N GLY A 75 -6.41 -68.42 -5.37
CA GLY A 75 -6.78 -67.01 -5.60
C GLY A 75 -6.77 -66.11 -4.39
N GLU A 76 -6.79 -66.72 -3.15
CA GLU A 76 -6.59 -65.96 -1.89
C GLU A 76 -5.07 -65.86 -1.57
N CYS A 77 -4.70 -64.92 -0.74
CA CYS A 77 -3.35 -64.79 -0.18
C CYS A 77 -2.22 -64.74 -1.24
N GLN A 78 -2.48 -64.26 -2.43
CA GLN A 78 -1.41 -64.15 -3.44
C GLN A 78 -0.30 -63.23 -2.90
N PRO A 79 1.00 -63.56 -3.14
CA PRO A 79 2.13 -62.79 -2.62
C PRO A 79 2.15 -61.32 -3.04
N ALA A 80 1.54 -60.99 -4.18
CA ALA A 80 1.38 -59.63 -4.68
C ALA A 80 0.11 -59.50 -5.54
N ILE A 81 -0.78 -58.61 -5.18
CA ILE A 81 -2.00 -58.30 -5.94
C ILE A 81 -2.00 -56.81 -6.25
N THR A 82 -2.06 -56.46 -7.53
CA THR A 82 -2.13 -55.05 -7.98
C THR A 82 -3.58 -54.60 -8.11
N PHE A 83 -3.93 -53.48 -7.48
CA PHE A 83 -5.23 -52.84 -7.58
C PHE A 83 -5.10 -51.48 -8.27
N PRO A 84 -5.83 -51.26 -9.37
CA PRO A 84 -5.80 -49.98 -10.07
C PRO A 84 -6.64 -48.93 -9.33
N GLY A 85 -6.22 -47.66 -9.47
CA GLY A 85 -7.03 -46.51 -9.07
C GLY A 85 -7.82 -45.93 -10.27
N PRO A 86 -8.82 -45.05 -10.03
CA PRO A 86 -9.29 -44.67 -8.71
C PRO A 86 -10.22 -45.72 -8.05
N ASN A 87 -10.23 -45.79 -6.72
CA ASN A 87 -11.11 -46.71 -5.98
C ASN A 87 -11.50 -46.12 -4.62
N THR A 88 -12.79 -45.98 -4.35
CA THR A 88 -13.31 -45.32 -3.15
C THR A 88 -13.38 -46.23 -1.94
N GLY A 89 -13.09 -47.54 -2.08
CA GLY A 89 -12.93 -48.45 -0.98
C GLY A 89 -13.24 -49.90 -1.30
N PHE A 90 -12.31 -50.77 -0.94
CA PHE A 90 -12.44 -52.21 -1.01
C PHE A 90 -11.67 -52.87 0.13
N THR A 91 -12.00 -54.14 0.43
CA THR A 91 -11.24 -54.98 1.33
C THR A 91 -10.85 -56.27 0.63
N GLN A 92 -9.76 -56.90 1.09
CA GLN A 92 -9.33 -58.24 0.65
C GLN A 92 -9.22 -59.14 1.86
N THR A 93 -9.64 -60.37 1.73
CA THR A 93 -9.52 -61.39 2.75
C THR A 93 -8.57 -62.47 2.30
N CYS A 94 -7.74 -62.92 3.24
CA CYS A 94 -6.85 -64.05 3.07
C CYS A 94 -7.17 -65.07 4.15
N SER A 95 -7.36 -66.35 3.73
CA SER A 95 -7.61 -67.45 4.64
C SER A 95 -6.52 -68.49 4.49
N ALA A 96 -6.08 -69.10 5.60
CA ALA A 96 -5.06 -70.12 5.57
C ALA A 96 -5.37 -71.17 6.62
N THR A 97 -5.13 -72.45 6.33
CA THR A 97 -5.49 -73.57 7.17
C THR A 97 -4.24 -74.47 7.41
N ASN A 98 -4.17 -75.05 8.59
CA ASN A 98 -3.29 -76.17 8.94
C ASN A 98 -4.05 -77.19 9.78
N ASP A 99 -3.36 -78.18 10.30
CA ASP A 99 -3.99 -79.27 11.13
C ASP A 99 -4.60 -78.79 12.43
N VAL A 100 -4.27 -77.58 12.87
CA VAL A 100 -4.82 -76.94 14.09
C VAL A 100 -6.12 -76.18 13.80
N GLY A 101 -6.24 -75.56 12.61
CA GLY A 101 -7.41 -74.81 12.26
C GLY A 101 -7.18 -73.78 11.14
N THR A 102 -8.19 -72.92 10.91
CA THR A 102 -8.22 -71.93 9.91
C THR A 102 -8.14 -70.52 10.49
N VAL A 103 -7.31 -69.64 9.94
CA VAL A 103 -7.24 -68.22 10.26
C VAL A 103 -7.62 -67.42 8.99
N SER A 104 -8.42 -66.39 9.20
CA SER A 104 -8.78 -65.44 8.13
C SER A 104 -8.45 -64.02 8.60
N VAL A 105 -7.79 -63.27 7.73
CA VAL A 105 -7.46 -61.86 7.97
C VAL A 105 -8.02 -61.02 6.81
N THR A 106 -8.79 -60.03 7.14
CA THR A 106 -9.31 -59.04 6.20
C THR A 106 -8.55 -57.74 6.33
N THR A 107 -8.14 -57.13 5.20
CA THR A 107 -7.49 -55.80 5.20
C THR A 107 -8.42 -54.77 5.77
N LYS A 108 -7.87 -53.66 6.28
CA LYS A 108 -8.65 -52.44 6.42
C LYS A 108 -9.19 -52.03 5.05
N VAL A 109 -10.19 -51.15 5.02
CA VAL A 109 -10.66 -50.57 3.76
C VAL A 109 -9.49 -49.82 3.09
N LEU A 110 -9.18 -50.23 1.87
CA LEU A 110 -8.15 -49.60 1.01
C LEU A 110 -8.84 -48.71 0.00
N LYS A 111 -8.34 -47.49 -0.17
CA LYS A 111 -8.86 -46.48 -1.09
C LYS A 111 -7.73 -45.97 -1.94
N ILE A 112 -7.96 -45.71 -3.23
CA ILE A 112 -6.90 -45.33 -4.16
C ILE A 112 -7.36 -44.06 -4.90
N ASP A 113 -6.52 -43.01 -4.89
CA ASP A 113 -6.70 -41.80 -5.64
C ASP A 113 -5.34 -41.23 -6.03
N ALA A 114 -5.10 -41.16 -7.34
CA ALA A 114 -3.89 -40.58 -7.88
C ALA A 114 -4.12 -39.25 -8.58
N ASP A 115 -5.36 -38.80 -8.68
CA ASP A 115 -5.71 -37.55 -9.34
C ASP A 115 -5.54 -36.35 -8.37
N PRO A 116 -4.85 -35.29 -8.81
CA PRO A 116 -4.72 -34.10 -7.98
C PRO A 116 -6.01 -33.27 -7.97
N PRO A 117 -6.22 -32.41 -6.97
CA PRO A 117 -7.33 -31.47 -6.95
C PRO A 117 -7.45 -30.65 -8.22
N ALA A 118 -8.68 -30.43 -8.67
CA ALA A 118 -9.01 -29.64 -9.84
C ALA A 118 -9.56 -28.24 -9.46
N GLY A 119 -9.48 -27.30 -10.42
CA GLY A 119 -10.09 -25.96 -10.28
C GLY A 119 -9.51 -25.13 -9.13
N VAL A 120 -8.23 -25.29 -8.81
CA VAL A 120 -7.58 -24.51 -7.75
C VAL A 120 -7.61 -23.03 -8.09
N SER A 121 -8.29 -22.23 -7.28
CA SER A 121 -8.51 -20.80 -7.46
C SER A 121 -8.38 -20.04 -6.15
N ALA A 122 -8.10 -18.73 -6.26
CA ALA A 122 -7.92 -17.85 -5.13
C ALA A 122 -9.18 -17.05 -4.81
N ASN A 123 -9.42 -16.79 -3.51
CA ASN A 123 -10.39 -15.84 -3.00
C ASN A 123 -9.67 -14.79 -2.16
N PHE A 124 -9.90 -13.51 -2.47
CA PHE A 124 -9.45 -12.41 -1.63
C PHE A 124 -10.44 -12.17 -0.50
N ALA A 125 -9.96 -11.95 0.72
CA ALA A 125 -10.77 -11.68 1.91
C ALA A 125 -11.59 -10.37 1.83
N ARG A 126 -11.19 -9.47 0.90
CA ARG A 126 -11.87 -8.20 0.62
C ARG A 126 -11.62 -7.75 -0.81
N GLY A 127 -12.39 -6.79 -1.30
CA GLY A 127 -12.12 -6.11 -2.57
C GLY A 127 -10.88 -5.23 -2.51
N ALA A 128 -10.41 -4.81 -3.69
CA ALA A 128 -9.34 -3.84 -3.82
C ALA A 128 -9.72 -2.48 -3.21
N ASP A 129 -8.73 -1.74 -2.68
CA ASP A 129 -8.95 -0.46 -2.01
C ASP A 129 -9.25 0.66 -3.01
N PHE A 130 -8.53 0.70 -4.13
CA PHE A 130 -8.71 1.72 -5.15
C PHE A 130 -8.25 1.22 -6.54
N ASN A 131 -9.04 1.44 -7.58
CA ASN A 131 -8.71 1.13 -9.00
C ASN A 131 -8.08 -0.27 -9.24
N GLY A 132 -8.52 -1.28 -8.51
CA GLY A 132 -7.96 -2.62 -8.62
C GLY A 132 -6.63 -2.83 -7.88
N TRP A 133 -6.21 -1.86 -7.08
CA TRP A 133 -5.04 -1.94 -6.21
C TRP A 133 -5.42 -2.19 -4.76
N TYR A 134 -4.57 -2.94 -4.08
CA TYR A 134 -4.58 -3.10 -2.63
C TYR A 134 -3.49 -2.21 -2.03
N ASN A 135 -3.83 -1.38 -1.06
CA ASN A 135 -2.88 -0.54 -0.35
C ASN A 135 -2.78 -0.85 1.15
N HIS A 136 -3.41 -1.95 1.56
CA HIS A 136 -3.30 -2.56 2.88
C HIS A 136 -3.20 -4.08 2.72
N PRO A 137 -2.62 -4.80 3.70
CA PRO A 137 -2.53 -6.25 3.67
C PRO A 137 -3.88 -6.91 3.40
N VAL A 138 -3.88 -7.94 2.55
CA VAL A 138 -5.08 -8.67 2.16
C VAL A 138 -4.88 -10.18 2.32
N GLY A 139 -5.86 -10.85 2.94
CA GLY A 139 -5.91 -12.30 3.03
C GLY A 139 -6.24 -12.91 1.66
N VAL A 140 -5.52 -13.96 1.31
CA VAL A 140 -5.76 -14.78 0.11
C VAL A 140 -5.95 -16.21 0.57
N SER A 141 -7.10 -16.80 0.28
CA SER A 141 -7.41 -18.21 0.54
C SER A 141 -7.60 -18.94 -0.77
N TRP A 142 -7.26 -20.23 -0.78
CA TRP A 142 -7.37 -21.08 -1.94
C TRP A 142 -8.53 -22.05 -1.78
N GLN A 143 -9.14 -22.43 -2.87
CA GLN A 143 -10.18 -23.45 -2.95
C GLN A 143 -9.95 -24.32 -4.19
N GLY A 144 -10.46 -25.53 -4.14
CA GLY A 144 -10.43 -26.49 -5.22
C GLY A 144 -11.44 -27.59 -4.95
N SER A 145 -11.56 -28.55 -5.88
CA SER A 145 -12.42 -29.71 -5.75
C SER A 145 -11.64 -30.97 -6.11
N ASP A 146 -12.02 -32.07 -5.45
CA ASP A 146 -11.56 -33.41 -5.78
C ASP A 146 -12.73 -34.38 -5.70
N ALA A 147 -12.99 -35.11 -6.78
CA ALA A 147 -14.18 -35.93 -6.91
C ALA A 147 -14.02 -37.31 -6.25
N THR A 148 -12.80 -37.80 -6.07
CA THR A 148 -12.51 -39.14 -5.57
C THR A 148 -12.26 -39.17 -4.11
N SER A 149 -11.20 -38.57 -3.63
CA SER A 149 -10.85 -38.55 -2.19
C SER A 149 -11.42 -37.32 -1.46
N GLY A 150 -11.71 -36.27 -2.18
CA GLY A 150 -12.12 -34.97 -1.63
C GLY A 150 -10.96 -34.19 -1.03
N ILE A 151 -11.14 -32.88 -0.91
CA ILE A 151 -10.12 -31.97 -0.39
C ILE A 151 -9.82 -32.25 1.10
N ALA A 152 -8.54 -32.33 1.43
CA ALA A 152 -8.05 -32.37 2.81
C ALA A 152 -7.76 -30.96 3.32
N SER A 153 -7.09 -30.13 2.53
CA SER A 153 -6.78 -28.74 2.91
C SER A 153 -6.42 -27.91 1.70
N CYS A 154 -6.67 -26.61 1.79
CA CYS A 154 -6.16 -25.61 0.87
C CYS A 154 -5.40 -24.52 1.65
N GLY A 155 -4.42 -23.93 1.00
CA GLY A 155 -3.58 -22.91 1.60
C GLY A 155 -4.33 -21.59 1.84
N ALA A 156 -3.82 -20.81 2.80
CA ALA A 156 -4.21 -19.42 3.02
C ALA A 156 -2.97 -18.62 3.43
N SER A 157 -2.91 -17.36 3.00
CA SER A 157 -1.81 -16.46 3.30
C SER A 157 -2.30 -15.01 3.39
N THR A 158 -1.45 -14.11 3.88
CA THR A 158 -1.70 -12.68 3.81
C THR A 158 -0.64 -12.06 2.91
N TYR A 159 -1.07 -11.34 1.88
CA TYR A 159 -0.16 -10.57 1.05
C TYR A 159 0.00 -9.16 1.65
N ALA A 160 1.24 -8.73 1.88
CA ALA A 160 1.60 -7.46 2.49
C ALA A 160 2.81 -6.79 1.78
N GLY A 161 3.04 -7.14 0.52
CA GLY A 161 4.17 -6.66 -0.29
C GLY A 161 5.01 -7.79 -0.89
N PRO A 162 5.94 -7.43 -1.75
CA PRO A 162 6.40 -6.07 -2.11
C PRO A 162 5.39 -5.28 -2.96
N ASP A 163 5.60 -3.94 -3.02
CA ASP A 163 4.82 -3.05 -3.88
C ASP A 163 5.17 -3.31 -5.35
N ALA A 164 4.21 -3.72 -6.14
CA ALA A 164 4.31 -3.83 -7.59
C ALA A 164 2.94 -4.12 -8.23
N ALA A 165 2.83 -3.88 -9.54
CA ALA A 165 1.71 -4.34 -10.35
C ALA A 165 1.91 -5.82 -10.74
N GLY A 166 0.83 -6.60 -10.69
CA GLY A 166 0.80 -7.96 -11.21
C GLY A 166 1.68 -8.97 -10.44
N ASN A 167 1.96 -8.75 -9.17
CA ASN A 167 2.67 -9.71 -8.35
C ASN A 167 1.91 -11.04 -8.29
N ALA A 168 2.62 -12.14 -8.51
CA ALA A 168 2.04 -13.47 -8.42
C ALA A 168 1.95 -13.93 -6.97
N VAL A 169 0.73 -14.26 -6.54
CA VAL A 169 0.48 -14.93 -5.25
C VAL A 169 0.12 -16.38 -5.56
N GLY A 170 0.95 -17.31 -5.08
CA GLY A 170 0.76 -18.75 -5.27
C GLY A 170 0.05 -19.40 -4.09
N GLY A 171 -0.61 -20.51 -4.36
CA GLY A 171 -1.16 -21.40 -3.36
C GLY A 171 -1.56 -22.76 -3.93
N SER A 172 -1.93 -23.66 -3.05
CA SER A 172 -2.23 -25.04 -3.40
C SER A 172 -3.35 -25.64 -2.58
N CYS A 173 -3.97 -26.66 -3.12
CA CYS A 173 -4.87 -27.56 -2.40
C CYS A 173 -4.29 -28.99 -2.40
N THR A 174 -4.51 -29.72 -1.32
CA THR A 174 -4.14 -31.10 -1.15
C THR A 174 -5.41 -31.91 -0.87
N ASP A 175 -5.56 -33.06 -1.54
CA ASP A 175 -6.66 -33.99 -1.29
C ASP A 175 -6.36 -34.92 -0.10
N LYS A 176 -7.30 -35.81 0.24
CA LYS A 176 -7.12 -36.78 1.36
C LYS A 176 -6.15 -37.92 1.01
N ALA A 177 -5.90 -38.17 -0.28
CA ALA A 177 -4.88 -39.12 -0.73
C ALA A 177 -3.47 -38.51 -0.69
N GLY A 178 -3.35 -37.19 -0.59
CA GLY A 178 -2.09 -36.46 -0.53
C GLY A 178 -1.61 -35.95 -1.89
N ASN A 179 -2.44 -36.02 -2.95
CA ASN A 179 -2.11 -35.34 -4.20
C ASN A 179 -2.28 -33.83 -4.05
N THR A 180 -1.46 -33.06 -4.75
CA THR A 180 -1.44 -31.59 -4.63
C THR A 180 -1.53 -30.94 -5.97
N ALA A 181 -2.37 -29.93 -6.10
CA ALA A 181 -2.42 -29.01 -7.24
C ALA A 181 -2.18 -27.57 -6.77
N SER A 182 -1.47 -26.80 -7.58
CA SER A 182 -1.10 -25.41 -7.31
C SER A 182 -1.65 -24.49 -8.38
N SER A 183 -1.90 -23.24 -8.02
CA SER A 183 -2.30 -22.16 -8.89
C SER A 183 -1.70 -20.84 -8.43
N SER A 184 -1.80 -19.79 -9.25
CA SER A 184 -1.39 -18.45 -8.85
C SER A 184 -2.39 -17.40 -9.36
N ILE A 185 -2.47 -16.28 -8.65
CA ILE A 185 -3.26 -15.12 -9.06
C ILE A 185 -2.39 -13.86 -9.00
N ALA A 186 -2.60 -12.96 -9.95
CA ALA A 186 -1.93 -11.67 -9.95
C ALA A 186 -2.61 -10.69 -9.01
N ILE A 187 -1.83 -9.90 -8.28
CA ILE A 187 -2.28 -8.82 -7.42
C ILE A 187 -1.52 -7.53 -7.72
N ASN A 188 -2.24 -6.41 -7.77
CA ASN A 188 -1.62 -5.09 -7.76
C ASN A 188 -1.60 -4.60 -6.31
N TYR A 189 -0.42 -4.36 -5.78
CA TYR A 189 -0.23 -3.95 -4.39
C TYR A 189 0.73 -2.77 -4.32
N ASP A 190 0.35 -1.73 -3.59
CA ASP A 190 1.19 -0.56 -3.29
C ASP A 190 0.71 0.07 -1.98
N ALA A 191 1.47 -0.09 -0.92
CA ALA A 191 1.22 0.48 0.40
C ALA A 191 2.08 1.71 0.70
N THR A 192 2.88 2.17 -0.26
CA THR A 192 3.81 3.28 -0.11
C THR A 192 3.18 4.59 -0.54
N ALA A 193 2.94 5.48 0.41
CA ALA A 193 2.39 6.79 0.12
C ALA A 193 3.37 7.68 -0.69
N PRO A 194 2.88 8.44 -1.68
CA PRO A 194 3.71 9.36 -2.45
C PRO A 194 4.26 10.49 -1.58
N VAL A 195 5.43 11.04 -1.95
CA VAL A 195 6.07 12.12 -1.21
C VAL A 195 5.91 13.43 -1.95
N LEU A 196 5.25 14.38 -1.28
CA LEU A 196 5.06 15.75 -1.77
C LEU A 196 6.20 16.65 -1.28
N LYS A 197 6.88 17.35 -2.20
CA LYS A 197 8.04 18.22 -1.91
C LYS A 197 7.89 19.59 -2.55
N LYS A 198 8.70 20.56 -2.11
CA LYS A 198 8.85 21.91 -2.70
C LYS A 198 7.51 22.66 -2.84
N VAL A 199 6.56 22.44 -1.93
CA VAL A 199 5.28 23.17 -1.96
C VAL A 199 5.51 24.61 -1.56
N ARG A 200 5.14 25.54 -2.46
CA ARG A 200 5.23 26.98 -2.24
C ARG A 200 4.18 27.72 -3.05
N VAL A 201 3.96 28.97 -2.71
CA VAL A 201 3.11 29.90 -3.46
C VAL A 201 3.93 31.10 -3.89
N ASP A 202 3.90 31.41 -5.18
CA ASP A 202 4.42 32.65 -5.72
C ASP A 202 3.25 33.59 -5.99
N SER A 203 3.09 34.58 -5.11
CA SER A 203 1.99 35.54 -5.19
C SER A 203 2.31 36.68 -6.15
N ASN A 204 1.44 36.87 -7.12
CA ASN A 204 1.49 37.94 -8.11
C ASN A 204 0.31 38.90 -7.93
N ALA A 205 0.25 39.92 -8.79
CA ALA A 205 -0.86 40.83 -8.80
C ALA A 205 -2.11 40.15 -9.37
N GLY A 206 -3.09 39.84 -8.49
CA GLY A 206 -4.36 39.22 -8.86
C GLY A 206 -4.28 37.72 -9.13
N SER A 207 -3.16 37.08 -8.84
CA SER A 207 -3.05 35.63 -8.94
C SER A 207 -2.04 35.05 -7.95
N ASP A 208 -2.26 33.82 -7.52
CA ASP A 208 -1.33 32.97 -6.78
C ASP A 208 -0.94 31.77 -7.65
N LEU A 209 0.35 31.54 -7.81
CA LEU A 209 0.89 30.37 -8.49
C LEU A 209 1.39 29.38 -7.44
N VAL A 210 0.68 28.29 -7.26
CA VAL A 210 1.03 27.20 -6.36
C VAL A 210 1.96 26.23 -7.09
N HIS A 211 3.08 25.89 -6.48
CA HIS A 211 4.06 24.91 -6.99
C HIS A 211 4.20 23.73 -6.06
N TRP A 212 4.52 22.60 -6.64
CA TRP A 212 4.87 21.37 -5.92
C TRP A 212 5.74 20.45 -6.77
N ALA A 213 6.28 19.41 -6.13
CA ALA A 213 6.87 18.25 -6.79
C ALA A 213 6.36 16.98 -6.10
N SER A 214 5.94 15.97 -6.87
CA SER A 214 5.54 14.66 -6.40
C SER A 214 6.60 13.60 -6.74
N THR A 215 6.49 12.42 -6.13
CA THR A 215 7.39 11.28 -6.40
C THR A 215 7.18 10.70 -7.79
N SER A 216 5.95 10.74 -8.29
CA SER A 216 5.61 10.29 -9.65
C SER A 216 4.85 11.36 -10.42
N PRO A 217 5.12 11.54 -11.72
CA PRO A 217 4.36 12.43 -12.58
C PRO A 217 2.91 11.98 -12.81
N SER A 218 2.61 10.70 -12.58
CA SER A 218 1.25 10.14 -12.69
C SER A 218 0.39 10.36 -11.46
N ASP A 219 0.97 10.85 -10.35
CA ASP A 219 0.22 11.11 -9.12
C ASP A 219 -0.87 12.17 -9.34
N THR A 220 -2.04 11.94 -8.75
CA THR A 220 -3.12 12.92 -8.75
C THR A 220 -2.91 13.90 -7.61
N VAL A 221 -2.73 15.18 -7.93
CA VAL A 221 -2.59 16.26 -6.95
C VAL A 221 -3.92 16.96 -6.74
N VAL A 222 -4.24 17.23 -5.48
CA VAL A 222 -5.43 17.99 -5.06
C VAL A 222 -4.97 19.28 -4.41
N VAL A 223 -5.46 20.43 -4.91
CA VAL A 223 -5.23 21.75 -4.31
C VAL A 223 -6.56 22.29 -3.78
N GLN A 224 -6.60 22.61 -2.50
CA GLN A 224 -7.72 23.26 -1.83
C GLN A 224 -7.31 24.65 -1.36
N ARG A 225 -8.27 25.58 -1.28
CA ARG A 225 -8.01 26.96 -0.80
C ARG A 225 -9.05 27.40 0.23
N TRP A 226 -8.62 28.24 1.15
CA TRP A 226 -9.49 29.05 1.99
C TRP A 226 -8.85 30.39 2.35
N ALA A 227 -9.67 31.41 2.55
CA ALA A 227 -9.18 32.69 3.06
C ALA A 227 -8.74 32.53 4.53
N ARG A 228 -7.67 33.24 4.93
CA ARG A 228 -7.23 33.24 6.33
C ARG A 228 -8.39 33.61 7.25
N GLY A 229 -8.55 32.83 8.32
CA GLY A 229 -9.66 33.01 9.28
C GLY A 229 -10.96 32.31 8.89
N ASN A 230 -11.08 31.73 7.70
CA ASN A 230 -12.27 30.99 7.25
C ASN A 230 -11.91 29.54 6.81
N ALA A 231 -11.53 28.70 7.78
CA ALA A 231 -11.15 27.31 7.50
C ALA A 231 -12.35 26.35 7.31
N LYS A 232 -13.59 26.81 7.48
CA LYS A 232 -14.79 25.95 7.38
C LYS A 232 -15.07 25.51 5.95
N GLN A 233 -14.71 26.30 4.95
CA GLN A 233 -14.90 25.98 3.53
C GLN A 233 -13.54 25.87 2.86
N GLN A 234 -13.21 24.67 2.36
CA GLN A 234 -11.95 24.37 1.68
C GLN A 234 -12.25 23.74 0.30
N PRO A 235 -12.78 24.51 -0.63
CA PRO A 235 -13.11 23.98 -1.96
C PRO A 235 -11.86 23.46 -2.67
N VAL A 236 -12.05 22.37 -3.42
CA VAL A 236 -11.05 21.87 -4.34
C VAL A 236 -11.00 22.78 -5.55
N LEU A 237 -9.84 23.36 -5.84
CA LEU A 237 -9.61 24.23 -6.99
C LEU A 237 -8.93 23.51 -8.15
N PHE A 238 -8.17 22.47 -7.83
CA PHE A 238 -7.43 21.67 -8.80
C PHE A 238 -7.45 20.20 -8.38
N ARG A 239 -7.64 19.32 -9.35
CA ARG A 239 -7.43 17.87 -9.24
C ARG A 239 -6.87 17.39 -10.57
N GLY A 240 -5.67 16.83 -10.56
CA GLY A 240 -5.01 16.31 -11.76
C GLY A 240 -3.52 16.11 -11.56
N SER A 241 -2.82 15.78 -12.63
CA SER A 241 -1.36 15.65 -12.66
C SER A 241 -0.70 17.01 -12.92
N GLY A 242 0.59 17.12 -12.69
CA GLY A 242 1.37 18.33 -12.95
C GLY A 242 2.14 18.83 -11.73
N THR A 243 2.75 19.99 -11.83
CA THR A 243 3.64 20.58 -10.83
C THR A 243 3.24 21.98 -10.41
N THR A 244 2.20 22.55 -11.03
CA THR A 244 1.76 23.93 -10.77
C THR A 244 0.25 24.07 -10.95
N PHE A 245 -0.33 25.04 -10.24
CA PHE A 245 -1.70 25.50 -10.43
C PHE A 245 -1.74 27.03 -10.23
N THR A 246 -2.38 27.74 -11.17
CA THR A 246 -2.58 29.19 -11.08
C THR A 246 -4.00 29.50 -10.61
N ASP A 247 -4.10 30.12 -9.44
CA ASP A 247 -5.36 30.65 -8.93
C ASP A 247 -5.52 32.14 -9.33
N GLY A 248 -6.32 32.40 -10.35
CA GLY A 248 -6.66 33.74 -10.80
C GLY A 248 -7.87 34.36 -10.09
N LYS A 249 -8.48 33.64 -9.14
CA LYS A 249 -9.68 34.11 -8.42
C LYS A 249 -9.34 34.55 -6.98
N VAL A 250 -8.25 35.26 -6.82
CA VAL A 250 -7.78 35.80 -5.53
C VAL A 250 -7.96 37.28 -5.44
N ALA A 251 -8.38 37.78 -4.28
CA ALA A 251 -8.48 39.21 -4.02
C ALA A 251 -7.13 39.77 -3.58
N PRO A 252 -6.64 40.85 -4.21
CA PRO A 252 -5.40 41.49 -3.80
C PRO A 252 -5.41 41.88 -2.31
N GLY A 253 -4.33 41.54 -1.61
CA GLY A 253 -4.17 41.86 -0.20
C GLY A 253 -4.95 40.97 0.78
N LEU A 254 -5.67 39.97 0.30
CA LEU A 254 -6.27 38.94 1.16
C LEU A 254 -5.36 37.70 1.19
N GLU A 255 -4.97 37.27 2.38
CA GLU A 255 -4.16 36.07 2.55
C GLU A 255 -5.03 34.80 2.36
N TYR A 256 -4.53 33.88 1.54
CA TYR A 256 -5.14 32.59 1.30
C TYR A 256 -4.19 31.49 1.78
N ASN A 257 -4.77 30.43 2.33
CA ASN A 257 -4.06 29.18 2.58
C ASN A 257 -4.40 28.19 1.46
N TYR A 258 -3.37 27.51 0.97
CA TYR A 258 -3.49 26.43 0.00
C TYR A 258 -3.03 25.13 0.64
N ALA A 259 -3.89 24.14 0.65
CA ALA A 259 -3.52 22.79 1.02
C ALA A 259 -3.27 21.98 -0.25
N VAL A 260 -2.12 21.34 -0.31
CA VAL A 260 -1.72 20.47 -1.41
C VAL A 260 -1.54 19.06 -0.86
N GLN A 261 -2.12 18.09 -1.54
CA GLN A 261 -2.00 16.68 -1.23
C GLN A 261 -1.93 15.90 -2.55
N THR A 262 -1.14 14.84 -2.60
CA THR A 262 -1.02 13.98 -3.77
C THR A 262 -1.47 12.56 -3.43
N PHE A 263 -1.99 11.87 -4.42
CA PHE A 263 -2.48 10.50 -4.35
C PHE A 263 -1.88 9.72 -5.51
N ASP A 264 -1.38 8.52 -5.23
CA ASP A 264 -0.92 7.59 -6.26
C ASP A 264 -2.07 6.80 -6.90
N GLN A 265 -1.73 5.86 -7.77
CA GLN A 265 -2.70 5.01 -8.45
C GLN A 265 -3.38 3.97 -7.54
N ALA A 266 -2.77 3.64 -6.40
CA ALA A 266 -3.33 2.75 -5.39
C ALA A 266 -4.19 3.48 -4.35
N GLY A 267 -4.28 4.83 -4.45
CA GLY A 267 -5.05 5.67 -3.54
C GLY A 267 -4.32 6.05 -2.27
N ASN A 268 -3.01 5.74 -2.12
CA ASN A 268 -2.25 6.20 -0.98
C ASN A 268 -2.09 7.72 -1.04
N ALA A 269 -2.26 8.36 0.11
CA ALA A 269 -2.24 9.81 0.22
C ALA A 269 -0.93 10.31 0.85
N SER A 270 -0.30 11.31 0.24
CA SER A 270 0.81 12.02 0.87
C SER A 270 0.39 12.75 2.13
N LYS A 271 1.37 13.16 2.93
CA LYS A 271 1.13 14.20 3.94
C LYS A 271 0.56 15.46 3.29
N ARG A 272 -0.53 15.99 3.83
CA ARG A 272 -1.13 17.25 3.41
C ARG A 272 -0.24 18.41 3.84
N ILE A 273 0.18 19.26 2.90
CA ILE A 273 1.04 20.44 3.15
C ILE A 273 0.21 21.70 2.93
N VAL A 274 0.29 22.64 3.89
CA VAL A 274 -0.41 23.93 3.81
C VAL A 274 0.62 25.04 3.66
N VAL A 275 0.41 25.91 2.66
CA VAL A 275 1.22 27.08 2.38
C VAL A 275 0.32 28.31 2.21
N ALA A 276 0.86 29.49 2.51
CA ALA A 276 0.12 30.74 2.38
C ALA A 276 0.51 31.51 1.13
N GLY A 277 -0.48 32.13 0.50
CA GLY A 277 -0.32 33.10 -0.58
C GLY A 277 -0.92 34.44 -0.17
N LEU A 278 -0.23 35.53 -0.55
CA LEU A 278 -0.71 36.88 -0.35
C LEU A 278 -0.61 37.65 -1.68
N PRO A 279 -1.69 37.67 -2.49
CA PRO A 279 -1.69 38.33 -3.78
C PRO A 279 -1.28 39.79 -3.67
N LYS A 280 -0.32 40.19 -4.51
CA LYS A 280 0.24 41.55 -4.48
C LYS A 280 -0.81 42.56 -4.93
N VAL A 281 -0.85 43.67 -4.24
CA VAL A 281 -1.64 44.83 -4.62
C VAL A 281 -0.81 45.65 -5.64
N LEU A 282 -1.30 45.76 -6.86
CA LEU A 282 -0.67 46.64 -7.85
C LEU A 282 -0.93 48.11 -7.49
N LEU A 283 0.13 48.85 -7.35
CA LEU A 283 0.03 50.32 -7.39
C LEU A 283 -0.17 50.76 -8.84
N LEU A 284 -1.36 51.22 -9.13
CA LEU A 284 -1.68 51.84 -10.43
C LEU A 284 -1.06 53.24 -10.51
N GLY A 285 0.27 53.28 -10.52
CA GLY A 285 1.04 54.50 -10.69
C GLY A 285 2.35 54.13 -11.33
N LYS A 286 2.39 54.16 -12.65
CA LYS A 286 3.66 54.12 -13.37
C LYS A 286 4.52 55.27 -12.89
N THR A 287 5.86 55.14 -13.00
CA THR A 287 6.79 56.27 -12.93
C THR A 287 6.24 57.33 -13.87
N GLY A 288 5.43 58.23 -13.35
CA GLY A 288 4.69 59.18 -14.16
C GLY A 288 5.42 60.52 -14.17
N TYR A 289 5.41 61.11 -15.32
CA TYR A 289 5.75 62.53 -15.48
C TYR A 289 4.52 63.33 -15.05
N VAL A 290 4.65 64.17 -14.04
CA VAL A 290 3.59 65.10 -13.63
C VAL A 290 3.88 66.44 -14.29
N PRO A 291 3.11 66.91 -15.28
CA PRO A 291 3.30 68.22 -15.87
C PRO A 291 3.25 69.31 -14.80
N ARG A 292 4.09 70.33 -14.93
CA ARG A 292 4.15 71.48 -14.00
C ARG A 292 2.78 72.17 -13.84
N ALA A 293 1.93 72.07 -14.85
CA ALA A 293 0.57 72.59 -14.84
C ALA A 293 -0.44 71.75 -14.07
N ALA A 294 -0.17 70.46 -13.78
CA ALA A 294 -1.06 69.61 -13.01
C ALA A 294 -0.75 69.74 -11.53
N ALA A 295 -1.20 70.80 -10.92
CA ALA A 295 -0.94 71.15 -9.52
C ALA A 295 -1.48 70.13 -8.49
N LYS A 296 -2.18 69.07 -8.92
CA LYS A 296 -2.86 68.07 -8.06
C LYS A 296 -2.80 66.66 -8.62
N PRO A 297 -1.60 65.99 -8.65
CA PRO A 297 -1.55 64.61 -9.12
C PRO A 297 -2.37 63.69 -8.23
N ILE A 298 -3.08 62.74 -8.84
CA ILE A 298 -3.86 61.74 -8.14
C ILE A 298 -3.04 60.45 -8.08
N LEU A 299 -2.69 60.03 -6.89
CA LEU A 299 -2.09 58.72 -6.60
C LEU A 299 -3.22 57.70 -6.54
N ARG A 300 -3.07 56.56 -7.24
CA ARG A 300 -4.06 55.47 -7.23
C ARG A 300 -3.38 54.15 -6.98
N TRP A 301 -4.11 53.26 -6.32
CA TRP A 301 -3.69 51.90 -6.03
C TRP A 301 -4.88 50.98 -6.04
N ASN A 302 -4.66 49.66 -6.08
CA ASN A 302 -5.75 48.69 -6.03
C ASN A 302 -6.38 48.70 -4.63
N ARG A 303 -7.70 48.52 -4.58
CA ARG A 303 -8.40 48.35 -3.33
C ARG A 303 -7.95 47.06 -2.64
N VAL A 304 -7.65 47.16 -1.33
CA VAL A 304 -7.36 46.01 -0.48
C VAL A 304 -8.63 45.58 0.21
N HIS A 305 -8.95 44.28 0.17
CA HIS A 305 -10.16 43.75 0.79
C HIS A 305 -10.09 43.94 2.31
N GLY A 306 -11.21 44.42 2.92
CA GLY A 306 -11.27 44.65 4.35
C GLY A 306 -10.52 45.88 4.86
N ALA A 307 -9.75 46.58 4.03
CA ALA A 307 -9.11 47.84 4.43
C ALA A 307 -10.13 48.93 4.68
N GLN A 308 -10.05 49.57 5.81
CA GLN A 308 -10.94 50.68 6.23
C GLN A 308 -10.39 52.04 5.75
N TYR A 309 -9.09 52.14 5.64
CA TYR A 309 -8.36 53.31 5.16
C TYR A 309 -6.97 52.92 4.69
N TYR A 310 -6.24 53.89 4.14
CA TYR A 310 -4.85 53.70 3.67
C TYR A 310 -3.95 54.76 4.31
N ASN A 311 -2.74 54.34 4.72
CA ASN A 311 -1.69 55.30 5.10
C ASN A 311 -0.82 55.57 3.87
N VAL A 312 -0.86 56.77 3.39
CA VAL A 312 -0.07 57.22 2.22
C VAL A 312 1.01 58.16 2.66
N GLN A 313 2.25 57.89 2.32
CA GLN A 313 3.39 58.74 2.68
C GLN A 313 4.16 59.11 1.41
N LEU A 314 4.50 60.40 1.29
CA LEU A 314 5.28 60.93 0.16
C LEU A 314 6.66 61.35 0.65
N TYR A 315 7.67 60.95 -0.09
CA TYR A 315 9.07 61.26 0.17
C TYR A 315 9.72 62.01 -1.03
N ARG A 316 10.64 62.94 -0.67
CA ARG A 316 11.58 63.53 -1.59
C ARG A 316 12.99 63.13 -1.15
N GLY A 317 13.68 62.30 -1.96
CA GLY A 317 14.86 61.59 -1.46
C GLY A 317 14.51 60.71 -0.27
N THR A 318 15.21 60.85 0.86
CA THR A 318 14.98 60.12 2.11
C THR A 318 14.00 60.85 3.05
N LYS A 319 13.63 62.09 2.76
CA LYS A 319 12.80 62.91 3.64
C LYS A 319 11.31 62.71 3.37
N ARG A 320 10.52 62.31 4.37
CA ARG A 320 9.05 62.34 4.29
C ARG A 320 8.58 63.79 4.25
N VAL A 321 7.77 64.12 3.27
CA VAL A 321 7.28 65.49 3.02
C VAL A 321 5.77 65.61 3.13
N PHE A 322 5.04 64.46 3.19
CA PHE A 322 3.59 64.43 3.31
C PHE A 322 3.13 63.06 3.84
N ALA A 323 2.01 63.06 4.55
CA ALA A 323 1.28 61.86 4.92
C ALA A 323 -0.22 62.12 4.95
N ALA A 324 -1.04 61.13 4.58
CA ALA A 324 -2.50 61.20 4.61
C ALA A 324 -3.10 59.82 4.83
N TRP A 325 -4.36 59.80 5.28
CA TRP A 325 -5.09 58.57 5.56
C TRP A 325 -6.44 58.52 4.81
N PRO A 326 -6.45 58.45 3.48
CA PRO A 326 -7.70 58.34 2.70
C PRO A 326 -8.43 57.02 2.98
N ALA A 327 -9.77 57.09 3.02
CA ALA A 327 -10.61 55.86 3.09
C ALA A 327 -10.77 55.21 1.71
N LYS A 328 -10.49 55.95 0.62
CA LYS A 328 -10.56 55.43 -0.78
C LYS A 328 -9.18 55.00 -1.25
N ASN A 329 -9.13 54.16 -2.26
CA ASN A 329 -7.91 53.67 -2.90
C ASN A 329 -7.29 54.68 -3.88
N GLN A 330 -7.47 55.94 -3.56
CA GLN A 330 -6.84 57.06 -4.30
C GLN A 330 -6.63 58.26 -3.39
N LEU A 331 -5.67 59.12 -3.75
CA LEU A 331 -5.33 60.34 -3.06
C LEU A 331 -4.94 61.45 -4.04
N GLY A 332 -5.69 62.51 -4.08
CA GLY A 332 -5.27 63.71 -4.78
C GLY A 332 -4.29 64.51 -3.90
N LEU A 333 -3.10 64.78 -4.37
CA LEU A 333 -2.16 65.62 -3.66
C LEU A 333 -2.61 67.08 -3.73
N PRO A 334 -2.65 67.81 -2.59
CA PRO A 334 -3.01 69.24 -2.59
C PRO A 334 -1.92 70.07 -3.28
N ALA A 335 -2.29 71.20 -3.82
CA ALA A 335 -1.34 72.19 -4.44
C ALA A 335 -0.26 72.68 -3.46
N GLY A 336 -0.57 72.69 -2.19
CA GLY A 336 0.34 72.97 -1.09
C GLY A 336 -0.19 72.38 0.22
N TRP A 337 0.71 72.10 1.14
CA TRP A 337 0.36 71.54 2.48
C TRP A 337 1.34 72.01 3.55
N ARG A 338 1.02 71.81 4.80
CA ARG A 338 1.98 72.03 5.91
C ARG A 338 2.56 70.68 6.35
N TRP A 339 3.88 70.63 6.54
CA TRP A 339 4.59 69.48 7.07
C TRP A 339 5.68 69.94 8.03
N ASN A 340 5.63 69.44 9.27
CA ASN A 340 6.53 69.90 10.34
C ASN A 340 6.64 71.45 10.43
N GLY A 341 5.49 72.13 10.48
CA GLY A 341 5.38 73.59 10.59
C GLY A 341 5.72 74.34 9.29
N LYS A 342 6.33 73.78 8.29
CA LYS A 342 6.75 74.39 7.03
C LYS A 342 5.73 74.21 5.92
N ARG A 343 5.50 75.28 5.12
CA ARG A 343 4.68 75.18 3.93
C ARG A 343 5.43 74.41 2.86
N GLN A 344 4.80 73.38 2.33
CA GLN A 344 5.32 72.50 1.27
C GLN A 344 4.46 72.64 0.02
N ARG A 345 5.10 72.40 -1.15
CA ARG A 345 4.44 72.27 -2.44
C ARG A 345 5.27 71.33 -3.31
N LEU A 346 4.67 70.76 -4.35
CA LEU A 346 5.45 70.03 -5.35
C LEU A 346 6.41 70.97 -6.03
N SER A 347 7.67 70.62 -6.09
CA SER A 347 8.74 71.33 -6.72
C SER A 347 9.53 70.37 -7.65
N PRO A 348 10.28 70.85 -8.65
CA PRO A 348 11.03 69.97 -9.53
C PRO A 348 11.85 68.94 -8.77
N GLY A 349 11.78 67.69 -9.22
CA GLY A 349 12.52 66.60 -8.64
C GLY A 349 11.75 65.27 -8.60
N LYS A 350 12.41 64.21 -8.07
CA LYS A 350 11.89 62.87 -7.96
C LYS A 350 11.21 62.69 -6.62
N TYR A 351 9.98 62.19 -6.65
CA TYR A 351 9.19 61.82 -5.49
C TYR A 351 8.91 60.33 -5.48
N ARG A 352 8.95 59.71 -4.29
CA ARG A 352 8.53 58.34 -4.07
C ARG A 352 7.39 58.34 -3.05
N TRP A 353 6.38 57.56 -3.30
CA TRP A 353 5.27 57.38 -2.34
C TRP A 353 5.05 55.93 -2.00
N TYR A 354 4.56 55.72 -0.79
CA TYR A 354 4.31 54.41 -0.23
C TYR A 354 2.87 54.39 0.27
N VAL A 355 2.27 53.18 0.23
CA VAL A 355 0.91 52.96 0.70
C VAL A 355 0.85 51.71 1.56
N TRP A 356 0.14 51.83 2.64
CA TRP A 356 -0.22 50.74 3.52
C TRP A 356 -1.74 50.73 3.71
N ALA A 357 -2.38 49.54 3.65
CA ALA A 357 -3.77 49.34 4.00
C ALA A 357 -3.89 49.24 5.53
N GLY A 358 -4.83 49.96 6.12
CA GLY A 358 -5.10 49.98 7.55
C GLY A 358 -6.39 49.24 7.92
N PHE A 359 -6.31 48.41 8.95
CA PHE A 359 -7.41 47.60 9.49
C PHE A 359 -7.61 47.94 10.96
N GLY A 360 -8.86 48.22 11.36
CA GLY A 360 -9.19 48.66 12.73
C GLY A 360 -8.96 50.16 12.99
N ALA A 361 -9.13 50.59 14.26
CA ALA A 361 -8.93 51.97 14.63
C ALA A 361 -7.47 52.42 14.44
N ARG A 362 -7.23 53.66 13.99
CA ARG A 362 -5.88 54.18 13.66
C ARG A 362 -4.87 54.08 14.80
N SER A 363 -5.32 54.16 16.05
CA SER A 363 -4.50 54.04 17.27
C SER A 363 -3.97 52.63 17.51
N PHE A 364 -4.67 51.61 17.01
CA PHE A 364 -4.35 50.18 17.17
C PHE A 364 -4.32 49.46 15.82
N ALA A 365 -4.08 50.20 14.72
CA ALA A 365 -4.19 49.67 13.40
C ALA A 365 -3.13 48.62 13.09
N HIS A 366 -3.60 47.51 12.52
CA HIS A 366 -2.75 46.63 11.78
C HIS A 366 -2.58 47.16 10.36
N TYR A 367 -1.32 47.32 9.91
CA TYR A 367 -1.01 47.85 8.59
C TYR A 367 -0.43 46.73 7.69
N GLN A 368 -0.97 46.65 6.49
CA GLN A 368 -0.45 45.78 5.43
C GLN A 368 0.17 46.63 4.33
N THR A 369 1.41 46.37 3.95
CA THR A 369 2.08 47.05 2.83
C THR A 369 1.34 46.80 1.54
N VAL A 370 0.90 47.88 0.86
CA VAL A 370 0.33 47.87 -0.48
C VAL A 370 1.43 47.94 -1.52
N GLY A 371 2.40 48.83 -1.35
CA GLY A 371 3.55 48.99 -2.20
C GLY A 371 4.05 50.41 -2.33
N SER A 372 4.86 50.69 -3.33
CA SER A 372 5.41 52.03 -3.59
C SER A 372 5.49 52.32 -5.07
N ALA A 373 5.41 53.60 -5.43
CA ALA A 373 5.67 54.06 -6.77
C ALA A 373 6.39 55.42 -6.72
N GLN A 374 6.78 55.94 -7.87
CA GLN A 374 7.49 57.21 -7.97
C GLN A 374 6.96 58.08 -9.14
N PHE A 375 7.11 59.37 -9.02
CA PHE A 375 6.88 60.30 -10.11
C PHE A 375 7.93 61.40 -10.11
N ILE A 376 8.09 62.07 -11.25
CA ILE A 376 9.01 63.16 -11.45
C ILE A 376 8.21 64.43 -11.73
N VAL A 377 8.53 65.50 -11.02
CA VAL A 377 8.08 66.84 -11.34
C VAL A 377 9.20 67.52 -12.15
N PRO A 378 8.95 67.92 -13.37
CA PRO A 378 9.96 68.56 -14.24
C PRO A 378 10.39 69.90 -13.70
N ARG A 379 11.53 70.37 -14.18
CA ARG A 379 12.01 71.74 -13.95
C ARG A 379 11.19 72.78 -14.70
#